data_59c9519f708ce908afa0817338efc7db
#
_entry.id   59c9519f708ce908afa0817338efc7db
#
_cell.length_a   1.000
_cell.length_b   1.000
_cell.length_c   1.000
_cell.angle_alpha   90.00
_cell.angle_beta   90.00
_cell.angle_gamma   90.00
#
_symmetry.space_group_name_H-M   'P 1'
#
loop_
_entity.id
_entity.type
_entity.pdbx_description
1 polymer ?
#
loop_
_entity_poly.entity_id
_entity_poly.type
_entity_poly.pdbx_seq_one_letter_code
_entity_poly.pdbx_strand_id
1 'polypeptide(L)'
;VAYFFVNADGTVVVRSSKDYIPKMIDIAGGKYIFSDLKNTESKSASVELSMEEFYSKAEEADYLIYNATIDSPINSIAELTAKNELFKDFKAVKNGNVWCTGKSLYQATDIVGNLITDIHLMLTDGDEKDMTFLYRVK
;
A
#
# COMPACT_ATOMS: atom_id res chain seq x y z
N VAL A 1 -6.31 4.97 -2.42
CA VAL A 1 -5.11 4.12 -2.32
C VAL A 1 -4.78 3.85 -0.85
N ALA A 2 -4.57 2.61 -0.50
CA ALA A 2 -4.06 2.19 0.81
C ALA A 2 -2.63 1.64 0.64
N TYR A 3 -1.73 2.06 1.50
CA TYR A 3 -0.34 1.59 1.54
C TYR A 3 -0.06 1.03 2.93
N PHE A 4 0.26 -0.26 3.03
CA PHE A 4 0.26 -0.96 4.32
C PHE A 4 1.13 -2.21 4.30
N PHE A 5 1.40 -2.76 5.49
CA PHE A 5 1.84 -4.15 5.67
C PHE A 5 1.18 -4.75 6.93
N VAL A 6 1.22 -6.07 7.05
CA VAL A 6 0.61 -6.81 8.16
C VAL A 6 1.70 -7.38 9.06
N ASN A 7 1.61 -7.08 10.36
CA ASN A 7 2.51 -7.66 11.38
C ASN A 7 2.18 -9.12 11.66
N ALA A 8 3.15 -9.82 12.27
CA ALA A 8 2.97 -11.21 12.68
C ALA A 8 1.82 -11.41 13.67
N ASP A 9 1.49 -10.40 14.47
CA ASP A 9 0.37 -10.44 15.42
C ASP A 9 -1.00 -10.12 14.80
N GLY A 10 -1.04 -9.86 13.51
CA GLY A 10 -2.28 -9.54 12.78
C GLY A 10 -2.66 -8.06 12.73
N THR A 11 -1.90 -7.19 13.38
CA THR A 11 -2.12 -5.74 13.25
C THR A 11 -1.62 -5.23 11.91
N VAL A 12 -2.19 -4.12 11.44
CA VAL A 12 -1.86 -3.52 10.16
C VAL A 12 -1.13 -2.20 10.39
N VAL A 13 0.00 -2.02 9.72
CA VAL A 13 0.78 -0.78 9.80
C VAL A 13 0.56 0.03 8.53
N VAL A 14 0.12 1.26 8.70
CA VAL A 14 -0.07 2.23 7.61
C VAL A 14 0.82 3.44 7.83
N ARG A 15 1.01 4.26 6.81
CA ARG A 15 1.78 5.49 6.91
C ARG A 15 0.92 6.63 7.44
N SER A 16 1.47 7.42 8.33
CA SER A 16 0.80 8.63 8.83
C SER A 16 0.78 9.70 7.73
N SER A 17 -0.13 10.66 7.86
CA SER A 17 -0.22 11.80 6.92
C SER A 17 1.06 12.65 6.85
N LYS A 18 1.96 12.49 7.82
CA LYS A 18 3.25 13.21 7.88
C LYS A 18 4.35 12.54 7.06
N ASP A 19 4.16 11.29 6.66
CA ASP A 19 5.14 10.55 5.86
C ASP A 19 5.17 11.06 4.41
N TYR A 20 6.26 10.78 3.70
CA TYR A 20 6.41 11.17 2.29
C TYR A 20 5.59 10.31 1.34
N ILE A 21 5.21 9.08 1.72
CA ILE A 21 4.41 8.18 0.86
C ILE A 21 3.05 8.78 0.50
N PRO A 22 2.26 9.33 1.44
CA PRO A 22 1.00 10.00 1.08
C PRO A 22 1.18 11.17 0.11
N LYS A 23 2.28 11.91 0.25
CA LYS A 23 2.61 13.02 -0.67
C LYS A 23 2.91 12.51 -2.06
N MET A 24 3.62 11.39 -2.19
CA MET A 24 3.93 10.78 -3.49
C MET A 24 2.66 10.28 -4.18
N ILE A 25 1.75 9.68 -3.43
CA ILE A 25 0.45 9.24 -3.95
C ILE A 25 -0.34 10.44 -4.49
N ASP A 26 -0.37 11.54 -3.75
CA ASP A 26 -1.05 12.78 -4.15
C ASP A 26 -0.45 13.36 -5.44
N ILE A 27 0.87 13.46 -5.51
CA ILE A 27 1.58 13.96 -6.70
C ILE A 27 1.29 13.08 -7.92
N ALA A 28 1.18 11.77 -7.73
CA ALA A 28 0.87 10.82 -8.80
C ALA A 28 -0.57 10.90 -9.30
N GLY A 29 -1.43 11.66 -8.62
CA GLY A 29 -2.84 11.83 -8.97
C GLY A 29 -3.80 10.96 -8.17
N GLY A 30 -3.32 10.25 -7.15
CA GLY A 30 -4.13 9.41 -6.28
C GLY A 30 -4.57 10.13 -5.01
N LYS A 31 -5.32 9.41 -4.19
CA LYS A 31 -5.76 9.88 -2.89
C LYS A 31 -5.48 8.80 -1.85
N TYR A 32 -4.71 9.16 -0.83
CA TYR A 32 -4.40 8.27 0.27
C TYR A 32 -5.56 8.25 1.25
N ILE A 33 -6.10 7.06 1.54
CA ILE A 33 -7.32 6.94 2.35
C ILE A 33 -7.10 7.26 3.84
N PHE A 34 -5.87 7.21 4.33
CA PHE A 34 -5.52 7.52 5.71
C PHE A 34 -4.94 8.92 5.87
N SER A 35 -5.21 9.83 4.95
CA SER A 35 -4.69 11.20 4.99
C SER A 35 -5.18 12.00 6.21
N ASP A 36 -6.29 11.60 6.80
CA ASP A 36 -6.88 12.21 8.00
C ASP A 36 -6.41 11.55 9.31
N LEU A 37 -5.65 10.46 9.26
CA LEU A 37 -5.09 9.85 10.45
C LEU A 37 -4.04 10.76 11.09
N LYS A 38 -4.40 11.33 12.23
CA LYS A 38 -3.50 12.14 13.03
C LYS A 38 -2.87 11.27 14.10
N ASN A 39 -1.60 10.96 13.93
CA ASN A 39 -0.83 10.39 15.01
C ASN A 39 -0.40 11.50 15.96
N THR A 40 -1.24 11.79 16.96
CA THR A 40 -1.04 12.90 17.90
C THR A 40 0.03 12.59 18.95
N GLU A 41 0.34 11.30 19.19
CA GLU A 41 1.19 10.87 20.29
C GLU A 41 2.57 10.39 19.86
N SER A 42 2.79 10.10 18.60
CA SER A 42 4.05 9.58 18.11
C SER A 42 4.64 10.45 17.01
N LYS A 43 5.96 10.64 17.06
CA LYS A 43 6.72 11.25 15.97
C LYS A 43 6.97 10.27 14.82
N SER A 44 6.44 9.04 14.92
CA SER A 44 6.62 8.00 13.94
C SER A 44 5.85 8.30 12.65
N ALA A 45 6.44 7.96 11.52
CA ALA A 45 5.80 8.02 10.21
C ALA A 45 4.76 6.90 10.02
N SER A 46 4.66 5.95 10.95
CA SER A 46 3.80 4.77 10.86
C SER A 46 2.72 4.80 11.95
N VAL A 47 1.55 4.27 11.63
CA VAL A 47 0.43 4.09 12.56
C VAL A 47 0.01 2.62 12.52
N GLU A 48 -0.15 2.02 13.70
CA GLU A 48 -0.61 0.64 13.84
C GLU A 48 -2.12 0.63 14.09
N LEU A 49 -2.84 -0.16 13.28
CA LEU A 49 -4.29 -0.31 13.36
C LEU A 49 -4.64 -1.79 13.60
N SER A 50 -5.79 -2.04 14.25
CA SER A 50 -6.36 -3.38 14.23
C SER A 50 -6.85 -3.71 12.82
N MET A 51 -6.98 -5.01 12.50
CA MET A 51 -7.48 -5.42 11.19
C MET A 51 -8.90 -4.88 10.95
N GLU A 52 -9.74 -4.84 11.97
CA GLU A 52 -11.09 -4.32 11.88
C GLU A 52 -11.13 -2.82 11.53
N GLU A 53 -10.25 -2.04 12.15
CA GLU A 53 -10.13 -0.61 11.84
C GLU A 53 -9.62 -0.39 10.42
N PHE A 54 -8.62 -1.17 10.02
CA PHE A 54 -8.10 -1.12 8.66
C PHE A 54 -9.18 -1.51 7.64
N TYR A 55 -9.89 -2.61 7.90
CA TYR A 55 -10.98 -3.07 7.04
C TYR A 55 -12.04 -2.00 6.87
N SER A 56 -12.52 -1.41 7.96
CA SER A 56 -13.60 -0.41 7.90
C SER A 56 -13.24 0.82 7.07
N LYS A 57 -11.95 1.15 6.97
CA LYS A 57 -11.47 2.32 6.21
C LYS A 57 -11.03 1.96 4.79
N ALA A 58 -10.48 0.77 4.59
CA ALA A 58 -9.83 0.37 3.35
C ALA A 58 -10.67 -0.55 2.47
N GLU A 59 -11.81 -1.06 2.96
CA GLU A 59 -12.65 -1.98 2.18
C GLU A 59 -13.14 -1.37 0.86
N GLU A 60 -13.35 -0.06 0.83
CA GLU A 60 -13.82 0.67 -0.35
C GLU A 60 -12.68 1.32 -1.15
N ALA A 61 -11.43 1.16 -0.73
CA ALA A 61 -10.30 1.70 -1.47
C ALA A 61 -10.19 1.05 -2.85
N ASP A 62 -9.93 1.85 -3.87
CA ASP A 62 -9.83 1.36 -5.25
C ASP A 62 -8.54 0.58 -5.50
N TYR A 63 -7.47 0.89 -4.77
CA TYR A 63 -6.14 0.30 -4.94
C TYR A 63 -5.52 -0.03 -3.59
N LEU A 64 -4.88 -1.20 -3.49
CA LEU A 64 -4.07 -1.60 -2.35
C LEU A 64 -2.62 -1.76 -2.79
N ILE A 65 -1.70 -1.19 -2.01
CA ILE A 65 -0.26 -1.37 -2.20
C ILE A 65 0.31 -2.01 -0.94
N TYR A 66 0.78 -3.24 -1.07
CA TYR A 66 1.43 -3.94 0.04
C TYR A 66 2.90 -3.54 0.13
N ASN A 67 3.29 -3.09 1.33
CA ASN A 67 4.67 -2.64 1.60
C ASN A 67 5.55 -3.85 1.96
N ALA A 68 6.28 -4.36 0.99
CA ALA A 68 7.17 -5.51 1.16
C ALA A 68 8.60 -5.12 1.57
N THR A 69 8.84 -3.87 1.91
CA THR A 69 10.17 -3.42 2.35
C THR A 69 10.50 -3.89 3.76
N ILE A 70 9.47 -4.11 4.59
CA ILE A 70 9.59 -4.55 5.98
C ILE A 70 9.20 -6.02 6.10
N ASP A 71 8.15 -6.42 5.41
CA ASP A 71 7.69 -7.82 5.37
C ASP A 71 8.10 -8.48 4.06
N SER A 72 7.85 -9.78 3.94
CA SER A 72 8.12 -10.52 2.71
C SER A 72 7.17 -10.10 1.58
N PRO A 73 7.66 -10.07 0.33
CA PRO A 73 6.78 -9.80 -0.81
C PRO A 73 5.66 -10.82 -0.92
N ILE A 74 4.48 -10.37 -1.34
CA ILE A 74 3.38 -11.25 -1.70
C ILE A 74 3.33 -11.38 -3.21
N ASN A 75 3.13 -12.61 -3.69
CA ASN A 75 3.14 -12.93 -5.12
C ASN A 75 1.75 -13.29 -5.65
N SER A 76 0.78 -13.50 -4.75
CA SER A 76 -0.58 -13.89 -5.13
C SER A 76 -1.60 -13.32 -4.15
N ILE A 77 -2.84 -13.22 -4.61
CA ILE A 77 -3.98 -12.85 -3.77
C ILE A 77 -4.17 -13.90 -2.65
N ALA A 78 -3.89 -15.17 -2.94
CA ALA A 78 -3.96 -16.23 -1.93
C ALA A 78 -2.99 -15.98 -0.77
N GLU A 79 -1.78 -15.48 -1.04
CA GLU A 79 -0.83 -15.12 0.02
C GLU A 79 -1.33 -13.95 0.87
N LEU A 80 -1.98 -12.97 0.25
CA LEU A 80 -2.58 -11.85 0.98
C LEU A 80 -3.73 -12.32 1.88
N THR A 81 -4.64 -13.12 1.34
CA THR A 81 -5.80 -13.66 2.10
C THR A 81 -5.38 -14.64 3.17
N ALA A 82 -4.23 -15.31 3.01
CA ALA A 82 -3.65 -16.16 4.05
C ALA A 82 -3.22 -15.36 5.29
N LYS A 83 -2.89 -14.07 5.14
CA LYS A 83 -2.58 -13.19 6.26
C LYS A 83 -3.82 -12.84 7.07
N ASN A 84 -4.96 -12.65 6.40
CA ASN A 84 -6.27 -12.44 7.02
C ASN A 84 -7.37 -12.64 5.97
N GLU A 85 -8.37 -13.44 6.29
CA GLU A 85 -9.48 -13.74 5.38
C GLU A 85 -10.30 -12.51 4.98
N LEU A 86 -10.32 -11.45 5.78
CA LEU A 86 -11.04 -10.21 5.46
C LEU A 86 -10.58 -9.58 4.15
N PHE A 87 -9.34 -9.83 3.72
CA PHE A 87 -8.83 -9.27 2.46
C PHE A 87 -9.64 -9.70 1.24
N LYS A 88 -10.26 -10.87 1.26
CA LYS A 88 -11.10 -11.32 0.14
C LYS A 88 -12.32 -10.43 -0.11
N ASP A 89 -12.76 -9.69 0.90
CA ASP A 89 -13.94 -8.83 0.83
C ASP A 89 -13.62 -7.40 0.38
N PHE A 90 -12.33 -7.06 0.27
CA PHE A 90 -11.91 -5.73 -0.16
C PHE A 90 -12.23 -5.50 -1.64
N LYS A 91 -12.76 -4.32 -1.95
CA LYS A 91 -13.09 -3.90 -3.31
C LYS A 91 -11.90 -4.05 -4.28
N ALA A 92 -10.71 -3.60 -3.86
CA ALA A 92 -9.50 -3.69 -4.67
C ALA A 92 -9.11 -5.14 -4.96
N VAL A 93 -9.30 -6.05 -4.02
CA VAL A 93 -9.03 -7.48 -4.21
C VAL A 93 -9.99 -8.08 -5.23
N LYS A 94 -11.29 -7.77 -5.12
CA LYS A 94 -12.32 -8.23 -6.06
C LYS A 94 -12.08 -7.72 -7.48
N ASN A 95 -11.54 -6.51 -7.61
CA ASN A 95 -11.30 -5.87 -8.90
C ASN A 95 -9.89 -6.13 -9.47
N GLY A 96 -9.04 -6.87 -8.75
CA GLY A 96 -7.68 -7.15 -9.20
C GLY A 96 -6.72 -5.96 -9.09
N ASN A 97 -7.01 -4.98 -8.26
CA ASN A 97 -6.20 -3.76 -8.06
C ASN A 97 -5.33 -3.83 -6.82
N VAL A 98 -4.61 -4.94 -6.66
CA VAL A 98 -3.67 -5.17 -5.56
C VAL A 98 -2.26 -5.16 -6.11
N TRP A 99 -1.40 -4.36 -5.49
CA TRP A 99 -0.02 -4.15 -5.92
C TRP A 99 0.93 -4.37 -4.75
N CYS A 100 2.18 -4.64 -5.05
CA CYS A 100 3.21 -4.88 -4.03
C CYS A 100 4.48 -4.15 -4.42
N THR A 101 5.20 -3.62 -3.43
CA THR A 101 6.51 -3.03 -3.65
C THR A 101 7.57 -4.13 -3.65
N GLY A 102 8.59 -4.00 -4.51
CA GLY A 102 9.76 -4.87 -4.46
C GLY A 102 10.66 -4.55 -3.27
N LYS A 103 11.51 -5.51 -2.89
CA LYS A 103 12.45 -5.36 -1.76
C LYS A 103 13.47 -4.25 -1.95
N SER A 104 13.76 -3.88 -3.19
CA SER A 104 14.79 -2.89 -3.52
C SER A 104 14.33 -1.44 -3.36
N LEU A 105 13.08 -1.20 -2.96
CA LEU A 105 12.50 0.15 -2.92
C LEU A 105 13.38 1.14 -2.16
N TYR A 106 13.81 0.82 -0.95
CA TYR A 106 14.63 1.74 -0.13
C TYR A 106 16.12 1.69 -0.44
N GLN A 107 16.56 0.83 -1.34
CA GLN A 107 17.96 0.73 -1.74
C GLN A 107 18.26 1.54 -3.01
N ALA A 108 17.22 2.04 -3.68
CA ALA A 108 17.37 2.80 -4.91
C ALA A 108 17.71 4.27 -4.62
N THR A 109 18.63 4.83 -5.39
CA THR A 109 19.04 6.24 -5.25
C THR A 109 17.99 7.21 -5.79
N ASP A 110 17.11 6.76 -6.68
CA ASP A 110 16.10 7.60 -7.35
C ASP A 110 14.68 7.09 -7.04
N ILE A 111 14.41 6.89 -5.76
CA ILE A 111 13.19 6.26 -5.30
C ILE A 111 11.94 7.14 -5.52
N VAL A 112 12.06 8.45 -5.28
CA VAL A 112 10.89 9.34 -5.26
C VAL A 112 10.26 9.46 -6.64
N GLY A 113 11.05 9.81 -7.66
CA GLY A 113 10.56 9.99 -9.02
C GLY A 113 10.01 8.71 -9.62
N ASN A 114 10.71 7.60 -9.46
CA ASN A 114 10.30 6.31 -10.01
C ASN A 114 9.05 5.75 -9.31
N LEU A 115 8.93 5.93 -7.99
CA LEU A 115 7.74 5.47 -7.27
C LEU A 115 6.51 6.32 -7.63
N ILE A 116 6.66 7.63 -7.77
CA ILE A 116 5.57 8.50 -8.24
C ILE A 116 5.12 8.06 -9.63
N THR A 117 6.05 7.78 -10.54
CA THR A 117 5.74 7.28 -11.88
C THR A 117 4.99 5.96 -11.83
N ASP A 118 5.46 5.01 -11.01
CA ASP A 118 4.81 3.71 -10.84
C ASP A 118 3.37 3.86 -10.33
N ILE A 119 3.15 4.70 -9.32
CA ILE A 119 1.81 4.95 -8.78
C ILE A 119 0.91 5.58 -9.86
N HIS A 120 1.43 6.53 -10.62
CA HIS A 120 0.70 7.16 -11.73
C HIS A 120 0.30 6.13 -12.79
N LEU A 121 1.22 5.25 -13.17
CA LEU A 121 0.93 4.15 -14.12
C LEU A 121 -0.13 3.20 -13.55
N MET A 122 -0.06 2.87 -12.27
CA MET A 122 -1.07 2.06 -11.59
C MET A 122 -2.46 2.71 -11.70
N LEU A 123 -2.55 4.02 -11.45
CA LEU A 123 -3.81 4.75 -11.44
C LEU A 123 -4.40 4.96 -12.85
N THR A 124 -3.58 4.92 -13.89
CA THR A 124 -3.96 5.17 -15.28
C THR A 124 -3.95 3.93 -16.16
N ASP A 125 -3.89 2.74 -15.55
CA ASP A 125 -3.80 1.45 -16.26
C ASP A 125 -2.60 1.37 -17.23
N GLY A 126 -1.47 1.95 -16.81
CA GLY A 126 -0.23 1.87 -17.57
C GLY A 126 0.38 0.46 -17.56
N ASP A 127 1.35 0.22 -18.43
CA ASP A 127 1.99 -1.07 -18.58
C ASP A 127 2.91 -1.37 -17.37
N GLU A 128 2.74 -2.55 -16.77
CA GLU A 128 3.59 -3.02 -15.66
C GLU A 128 5.08 -3.07 -16.05
N LYS A 129 5.38 -3.26 -17.33
CA LYS A 129 6.76 -3.30 -17.83
C LYS A 129 7.50 -1.99 -17.63
N ASP A 130 6.76 -0.88 -17.56
CA ASP A 130 7.33 0.46 -17.35
C ASP A 130 7.49 0.80 -15.88
N MET A 131 7.08 -0.09 -14.97
CA MET A 131 7.19 0.09 -13.53
C MET A 131 8.53 -0.40 -13.00
N THR A 132 9.09 0.35 -12.06
CA THR A 132 10.39 0.05 -11.42
C THR A 132 10.21 -0.71 -10.10
N PHE A 133 9.26 -0.30 -9.27
CA PHE A 133 9.10 -0.79 -7.89
C PHE A 133 7.81 -1.55 -7.65
N LEU A 134 6.75 -1.25 -8.39
CA LEU A 134 5.45 -1.89 -8.19
C LEU A 134 5.24 -3.04 -9.16
N TYR A 135 4.59 -4.09 -8.68
CA TYR A 135 4.09 -5.16 -9.53
C TYR A 135 2.69 -5.57 -9.05
N ARG A 136 1.88 -6.04 -9.99
CA ARG A 136 0.50 -6.46 -9.69
C ARG A 136 0.52 -7.84 -9.02
N VAL A 137 -0.23 -7.93 -7.93
CA VAL A 137 -0.46 -9.20 -7.22
C VAL A 137 -1.67 -9.90 -7.86
N LYS A 138 -1.46 -11.13 -8.30
CA LYS A 138 -2.53 -11.92 -8.97
C LYS A 138 -2.92 -13.16 -8.13
#